data_7cd79b0725f82307563985dae245aab5
#
_entry.id   7cd79b0725f82307563985dae245aab5
#
_cell.length_a   1.000
_cell.length_b   1.000
_cell.length_c   1.000
_cell.angle_alpha   90.00
_cell.angle_beta   90.00
_cell.angle_gamma   90.00
#
_symmetry.space_group_name_H-M   'P 1'
#
loop_
_entity.id
_entity.type
_entity.pdbx_description
1 polymer ?
#
loop_
_entity_poly.entity_id
_entity_poly.type
_entity_poly.pdbx_seq_one_letter_code
_entity_poly.pdbx_strand_id
1 'polypeptide(L)'
;MRQLVSFQLDAEEYGVDVLSVREIIRLPAITKTPNAPDYVDGIINLRGTVVPIISLRKRFGLLEKEHDRHSRILVMEVGGRLTGFIVDAVTEVIRLSSGSIQPPPSLVSSGSAQDCLTGVINHGEQLLIVVEPGRLLGDMEHGVYDEAA
;
A
#
# COMPACT_ATOMS: atom_id res chain seq x y z
N MET A 1 -11.90 -18.93 0.54
CA MET A 1 -10.75 -18.64 1.42
C MET A 1 -9.95 -17.49 0.84
N ARG A 2 -9.62 -16.51 1.65
CA ARG A 2 -8.79 -15.37 1.22
C ARG A 2 -7.39 -15.48 1.80
N GLN A 3 -6.42 -15.00 1.05
CA GLN A 3 -5.06 -14.86 1.52
C GLN A 3 -4.66 -13.39 1.44
N LEU A 4 -4.03 -12.91 2.50
CA LEU A 4 -3.56 -11.53 2.57
C LEU A 4 -2.06 -11.51 2.75
N VAL A 5 -1.40 -10.56 2.08
CA VAL A 5 -0.02 -10.22 2.38
C VAL A 5 -0.05 -9.21 3.51
N SER A 6 0.60 -9.58 4.62
CA SER A 6 0.65 -8.74 5.82
C SER A 6 1.89 -7.87 5.79
N PHE A 7 1.74 -6.58 6.09
CA PHE A 7 2.86 -5.65 6.14
C PHE A 7 2.68 -4.67 7.28
N GLN A 8 3.79 -4.05 7.69
CA GLN A 8 3.81 -3.10 8.80
C GLN A 8 4.04 -1.67 8.35
N LEU A 9 3.32 -0.77 9.01
CA LEU A 9 3.59 0.66 8.98
C LEU A 9 3.54 1.13 10.44
N ASP A 10 4.66 1.64 10.95
CA ASP A 10 4.83 1.95 12.37
C ASP A 10 4.54 0.71 13.23
N ALA A 11 3.67 0.83 14.21
CA ALA A 11 3.29 -0.27 15.10
C ALA A 11 2.07 -1.05 14.62
N GLU A 12 1.49 -0.65 13.48
CA GLU A 12 0.24 -1.24 13.01
C GLU A 12 0.47 -2.25 11.89
N GLU A 13 -0.37 -3.28 11.86
CA GLU A 13 -0.32 -4.31 10.84
C GLU A 13 -1.46 -4.10 9.83
N TYR A 14 -1.11 -4.20 8.56
CA TYR A 14 -2.05 -4.04 7.45
C TYR A 14 -2.00 -5.27 6.57
N GLY A 15 -3.02 -5.44 5.75
CA GLY A 15 -3.04 -6.54 4.80
C GLY A 15 -3.69 -6.14 3.48
N VAL A 16 -3.19 -6.73 2.40
CA VAL A 16 -3.79 -6.60 1.07
C VAL A 16 -4.00 -7.99 0.51
N ASP A 17 -5.00 -8.13 -0.36
CA ASP A 17 -5.28 -9.40 -1.01
C ASP A 17 -4.04 -9.86 -1.80
N VAL A 18 -3.64 -11.11 -1.59
CA VAL A 18 -2.46 -11.66 -2.26
C VAL A 18 -2.57 -11.60 -3.78
N LEU A 19 -3.80 -11.67 -4.30
CA LEU A 19 -4.04 -11.61 -5.73
C LEU A 19 -3.75 -10.22 -6.31
N SER A 20 -3.72 -9.19 -5.47
CA SER A 20 -3.38 -7.84 -5.92
C SER A 20 -1.87 -7.63 -6.02
N VAL A 21 -1.07 -8.44 -5.35
CA VAL A 21 0.38 -8.26 -5.29
C VAL A 21 1.02 -8.98 -6.46
N ARG A 22 1.76 -8.23 -7.27
CA ARG A 22 2.50 -8.79 -8.40
C ARG A 22 3.89 -9.20 -7.98
N GLU A 23 4.51 -8.41 -7.12
CA GLU A 23 5.90 -8.61 -6.75
C GLU A 23 6.20 -7.86 -5.46
N ILE A 24 7.13 -8.37 -4.69
CA ILE A 24 7.65 -7.70 -3.49
C ILE A 24 9.14 -7.52 -3.72
N ILE A 25 9.61 -6.28 -3.72
CA ILE A 25 11.01 -5.99 -4.02
C ILE A 25 11.65 -5.15 -2.91
N ARG A 26 12.97 -5.20 -2.85
CA ARG A 26 13.74 -4.29 -2.02
C ARG A 26 13.75 -2.92 -2.68
N LEU A 27 14.00 -1.88 -1.91
CA LEU A 27 13.99 -0.52 -2.45
C LEU A 27 15.18 -0.30 -3.38
N PRO A 28 14.93 -0.04 -4.67
CA PRO A 28 15.99 0.39 -5.57
C PRO A 28 16.15 1.90 -5.49
N ALA A 29 17.02 2.46 -6.31
CA ALA A 29 17.11 3.91 -6.44
C ALA A 29 15.80 4.44 -7.01
N ILE A 30 15.25 5.46 -6.38
CA ILE A 30 13.99 6.07 -6.78
C ILE A 30 14.28 7.45 -7.38
N THR A 31 13.80 7.68 -8.59
CA THR A 31 13.96 8.97 -9.26
C THR A 31 12.78 9.86 -8.88
N LYS A 32 13.08 11.00 -8.28
CA LYS A 32 12.01 11.92 -7.83
C LYS A 32 11.29 12.53 -9.02
N THR A 33 9.99 12.67 -8.87
CA THR A 33 9.12 13.24 -9.90
C THR A 33 8.70 14.66 -9.46
N PRO A 34 9.02 15.70 -10.24
CA PRO A 34 8.61 17.05 -9.88
C PRO A 34 7.09 17.21 -10.01
N ASN A 35 6.53 18.09 -9.17
CA ASN A 35 5.11 18.46 -9.20
C ASN A 35 4.15 17.31 -8.92
N ALA A 36 4.62 16.25 -8.28
CA ALA A 36 3.77 15.15 -7.86
C ALA A 36 3.24 15.41 -6.44
N PRO A 37 2.14 14.77 -6.05
CA PRO A 37 1.69 14.84 -4.66
C PRO A 37 2.76 14.35 -3.69
N ASP A 38 2.70 14.82 -2.43
CA ASP A 38 3.72 14.51 -1.43
C ASP A 38 3.94 13.02 -1.21
N TYR A 39 2.88 12.21 -1.31
CA TYR A 39 2.99 10.78 -1.09
C TYR A 39 3.58 10.01 -2.27
N VAL A 40 3.82 10.68 -3.39
CA VAL A 40 4.54 10.08 -4.51
C VAL A 40 6.02 10.34 -4.32
N ASP A 41 6.78 9.30 -4.01
CA ASP A 41 8.23 9.43 -3.82
C ASP A 41 8.97 9.56 -5.13
N GLY A 42 8.41 9.06 -6.21
CA GLY A 42 9.03 9.13 -7.52
C GLY A 42 8.68 7.95 -8.38
N ILE A 43 9.60 7.56 -9.24
CA ILE A 43 9.43 6.45 -10.17
C ILE A 43 10.64 5.54 -10.14
N ILE A 44 10.44 4.27 -10.50
CA ILE A 44 11.52 3.32 -10.69
C ILE A 44 11.39 2.67 -12.07
N ASN A 45 12.48 2.09 -12.53
CA ASN A 45 12.47 1.25 -13.72
C ASN A 45 12.47 -0.21 -13.25
N LEU A 46 11.39 -0.91 -13.52
CA LEU A 46 11.26 -2.32 -13.17
C LEU A 46 11.26 -3.13 -14.45
N ARG A 47 12.43 -3.63 -14.82
CA ARG A 47 12.62 -4.44 -16.03
C ARG A 47 12.04 -3.76 -17.28
N GLY A 48 12.33 -2.47 -17.43
CA GLY A 48 11.87 -1.70 -18.58
C GLY A 48 10.51 -1.02 -18.43
N THR A 49 9.82 -1.29 -17.34
CA THR A 49 8.54 -0.65 -17.06
C THR A 49 8.73 0.46 -16.02
N VAL A 50 8.22 1.65 -16.32
CA VAL A 50 8.26 2.77 -15.39
C VAL A 50 7.11 2.58 -14.40
N VAL A 51 7.44 2.52 -13.11
CA VAL A 51 6.47 2.25 -12.04
C VAL A 51 6.50 3.41 -11.06
N PRO A 52 5.36 4.09 -10.84
CA PRO A 52 5.28 5.13 -9.81
C PRO A 52 5.35 4.50 -8.42
N ILE A 53 6.01 5.21 -7.50
CA ILE A 53 6.24 4.73 -6.14
C ILE A 53 5.53 5.64 -5.15
N ILE A 54 4.67 5.04 -4.36
CA ILE A 54 3.86 5.71 -3.35
C ILE A 54 4.38 5.37 -1.97
N SER A 55 4.60 6.39 -1.13
CA SER A 55 4.90 6.16 0.28
C SER A 55 3.59 5.98 1.05
N LEU A 56 3.34 4.81 1.58
CA LEU A 56 2.14 4.60 2.38
C LEU A 56 2.20 5.35 3.70
N ARG A 57 3.39 5.57 4.25
CA ARG A 57 3.52 6.40 5.44
C ARG A 57 2.97 7.80 5.18
N LYS A 58 3.37 8.40 4.09
CA LYS A 58 2.87 9.74 3.72
C LYS A 58 1.39 9.70 3.35
N ARG A 59 0.96 8.67 2.65
CA ARG A 59 -0.44 8.54 2.24
C ARG A 59 -1.38 8.44 3.44
N PHE A 60 -0.91 7.82 4.53
CA PHE A 60 -1.70 7.67 5.75
C PHE A 60 -1.42 8.76 6.79
N GLY A 61 -0.61 9.75 6.44
CA GLY A 61 -0.34 10.86 7.35
C GLY A 61 0.63 10.52 8.48
N LEU A 62 1.43 9.49 8.30
CA LEU A 62 2.43 9.11 9.29
C LEU A 62 3.71 9.90 9.10
N LEU A 63 4.49 10.02 10.16
CA LEU A 63 5.80 10.69 10.08
C LEU A 63 6.72 9.92 9.15
N GLU A 64 7.59 10.66 8.44
CA GLU A 64 8.60 10.04 7.60
C GLU A 64 9.60 9.30 8.47
N LYS A 65 10.14 8.22 7.91
CA LYS A 65 11.13 7.39 8.54
C LYS A 65 12.13 6.98 7.48
N GLU A 66 13.40 6.98 7.82
CA GLU A 66 14.43 6.49 6.91
C GLU A 66 14.17 5.02 6.57
N HIS A 67 14.35 4.69 5.29
CA HIS A 67 14.25 3.31 4.87
C HIS A 67 15.39 2.49 5.44
N ASP A 68 15.12 1.25 5.79
CA ASP A 68 16.10 0.35 6.36
C ASP A 68 16.08 -1.00 5.62
N ARG A 69 16.77 -1.98 6.16
CA ARG A 69 16.88 -3.30 5.53
C ARG A 69 15.55 -4.04 5.46
N HIS A 70 14.56 -3.64 6.24
CA HIS A 70 13.23 -4.26 6.26
C HIS A 70 12.28 -3.62 5.27
N SER A 71 12.58 -2.42 4.81
CA SER A 71 11.72 -1.68 3.89
C SER A 71 11.53 -2.46 2.58
N ARG A 72 10.32 -2.43 2.06
CA ARG A 72 9.97 -3.14 0.83
C ARG A 72 9.04 -2.31 -0.01
N ILE A 73 8.98 -2.64 -1.29
CA ILE A 73 7.96 -2.10 -2.19
C ILE A 73 7.05 -3.25 -2.57
N LEU A 74 5.75 -3.06 -2.32
CA LEU A 74 4.72 -3.95 -2.82
C LEU A 74 4.30 -3.44 -4.20
N VAL A 75 4.63 -4.20 -5.24
CA VAL A 75 4.24 -3.84 -6.60
C VAL A 75 2.89 -4.46 -6.87
N MET A 76 1.90 -3.62 -7.13
CA MET A 76 0.53 -4.05 -7.34
C MET A 76 -0.01 -3.43 -8.63
N GLU A 77 -0.96 -4.11 -9.24
CA GLU A 77 -1.64 -3.57 -10.39
C GLU A 77 -2.89 -2.82 -9.93
N VAL A 78 -2.93 -1.52 -10.20
CA VAL A 78 -4.03 -0.66 -9.80
C VAL A 78 -4.52 0.07 -11.04
N GLY A 79 -5.81 -0.08 -11.34
CA GLY A 79 -6.37 0.56 -12.53
C GLY A 79 -5.69 0.13 -13.83
N GLY A 80 -5.23 -1.12 -13.91
CA GLY A 80 -4.55 -1.64 -15.07
C GLY A 80 -3.08 -1.26 -15.18
N ARG A 81 -2.51 -0.59 -14.17
CA ARG A 81 -1.12 -0.14 -14.19
C ARG A 81 -0.38 -0.62 -12.96
N LEU A 82 0.90 -0.94 -13.14
CA LEU A 82 1.76 -1.30 -12.01
C LEU A 82 2.07 -0.07 -11.18
N THR A 83 1.93 -0.22 -9.87
CA THR A 83 2.21 0.84 -8.90
C THR A 83 2.92 0.20 -7.72
N GLY A 84 3.95 0.85 -7.21
CA GLY A 84 4.69 0.36 -6.07
C GLY A 84 4.34 1.13 -4.79
N PHE A 85 4.20 0.42 -3.69
CA PHE A 85 3.86 1.01 -2.40
C PHE A 85 4.95 0.67 -1.39
N ILE A 86 5.58 1.69 -0.83
CA ILE A 86 6.64 1.49 0.17
C ILE A 86 6.01 1.19 1.51
N VAL A 87 6.45 0.09 2.12
CA VAL A 87 6.02 -0.31 3.45
C VAL A 87 7.25 -0.50 4.35
N ASP A 88 7.04 -0.46 5.66
CA ASP A 88 8.14 -0.59 6.62
C ASP A 88 8.71 -2.00 6.63
N ALA A 89 7.85 -3.00 6.48
CA ALA A 89 8.26 -4.41 6.41
C ALA A 89 7.11 -5.25 5.89
N VAL A 90 7.44 -6.37 5.25
CA VAL A 90 6.45 -7.39 4.89
C VAL A 90 6.63 -8.53 5.87
N THR A 91 5.54 -8.98 6.49
CA THR A 91 5.63 -9.97 7.57
C THR A 91 5.30 -11.38 7.12
N GLU A 92 4.12 -11.61 6.56
CA GLU A 92 3.73 -12.98 6.19
C GLU A 92 2.52 -12.98 5.26
N VAL A 93 2.18 -14.18 4.77
CA VAL A 93 0.92 -14.39 4.05
C VAL A 93 -0.04 -15.06 5.02
N ILE A 94 -1.19 -14.45 5.23
CA ILE A 94 -2.20 -14.91 6.17
C ILE A 94 -3.37 -15.53 5.41
N ARG A 95 -3.81 -16.71 5.84
CA ARG A 95 -4.99 -17.35 5.28
C ARG A 95 -6.17 -17.11 6.20
N LEU A 96 -7.30 -16.74 5.60
CA LEU A 96 -8.51 -16.43 6.34
C LEU A 96 -9.72 -17.11 5.72
N SER A 97 -10.70 -17.42 6.57
CA SER A 97 -12.04 -17.67 6.06
C SER A 97 -12.72 -16.33 5.81
N SER A 98 -13.59 -16.28 4.79
CA SER A 98 -14.19 -15.02 4.35
C SER A 98 -15.00 -14.30 5.43
N GLY A 99 -15.53 -15.04 6.41
CA GLY A 99 -16.29 -14.43 7.50
C GLY A 99 -15.46 -13.77 8.57
N SER A 100 -14.12 -13.89 8.50
CA SER A 100 -13.23 -13.32 9.52
C SER A 100 -13.04 -11.82 9.38
N ILE A 101 -13.35 -11.26 8.22
CA ILE A 101 -13.15 -9.83 7.96
C ILE A 101 -14.38 -9.07 8.39
N GLN A 102 -14.19 -8.13 9.31
CA GLN A 102 -15.26 -7.29 9.82
C GLN A 102 -15.17 -5.89 9.19
N PRO A 103 -16.31 -5.22 9.01
CA PRO A 103 -16.25 -3.84 8.51
C PRO A 103 -15.54 -2.94 9.52
N PRO A 104 -14.83 -1.89 9.05
CA PRO A 104 -14.17 -0.98 9.98
C PRO A 104 -15.23 -0.17 10.76
N PRO A 105 -14.94 0.14 12.03
CA PRO A 105 -15.84 1.01 12.79
C PRO A 105 -15.98 2.39 12.14
N SER A 106 -17.15 3.00 12.27
CA SER A 106 -17.40 4.29 11.64
C SER A 106 -16.45 5.39 12.09
N LEU A 107 -15.89 5.28 13.28
CA LEU A 107 -14.94 6.26 13.80
C LEU A 107 -13.62 6.27 13.06
N VAL A 108 -13.23 5.13 12.47
CA VAL A 108 -11.97 5.04 11.73
C VAL A 108 -12.18 5.15 10.22
N SER A 109 -13.41 5.28 9.77
CA SER A 109 -13.72 5.39 8.35
C SER A 109 -13.94 6.83 7.89
N SER A 110 -13.59 7.81 8.72
CA SER A 110 -13.69 9.22 8.35
C SER A 110 -12.34 9.72 7.85
N GLY A 111 -12.36 10.56 6.82
CA GLY A 111 -11.15 11.13 6.25
C GLY A 111 -10.67 10.39 5.00
N SER A 112 -9.91 11.09 4.16
CA SER A 112 -9.52 10.56 2.84
C SER A 112 -8.66 9.31 2.91
N ALA A 113 -7.74 9.22 3.87
CA ALA A 113 -6.90 8.04 4.02
C ALA A 113 -7.68 6.84 4.55
N GLN A 114 -8.76 7.10 5.26
CA GLN A 114 -9.59 6.05 5.86
C GLN A 114 -10.45 5.32 4.83
N ASP A 115 -10.70 5.95 3.69
CA ASP A 115 -11.50 5.34 2.63
C ASP A 115 -10.83 4.10 2.04
N CYS A 116 -9.52 3.94 2.27
CA CYS A 116 -8.78 2.78 1.79
C CYS A 116 -8.99 1.55 2.66
N LEU A 117 -9.53 1.72 3.87
CA LEU A 117 -9.68 0.65 4.84
C LEU A 117 -10.99 -0.07 4.59
N THR A 118 -10.93 -1.34 4.22
CA THR A 118 -12.12 -2.10 3.87
C THR A 118 -12.52 -3.13 4.90
N GLY A 119 -11.68 -3.38 5.89
CA GLY A 119 -12.01 -4.35 6.91
C GLY A 119 -10.98 -4.40 8.00
N VAL A 120 -11.32 -5.13 9.06
CA VAL A 120 -10.47 -5.34 10.22
C VAL A 120 -10.53 -6.81 10.59
N ILE A 121 -9.39 -7.37 10.95
CA ILE A 121 -9.28 -8.77 11.33
C ILE A 121 -8.56 -8.87 12.66
N ASN A 122 -9.04 -9.76 13.53
CA ASN A 122 -8.30 -10.12 14.72
C ASN A 122 -7.20 -11.10 14.31
N HIS A 123 -5.96 -10.71 14.52
CA HIS A 123 -4.81 -11.55 14.20
C HIS A 123 -3.94 -11.68 15.45
N GLY A 124 -4.15 -12.77 16.18
CA GLY A 124 -3.53 -12.92 17.50
C GLY A 124 -4.06 -11.87 18.46
N GLU A 125 -3.18 -11.13 19.10
CA GLU A 125 -3.56 -10.06 20.02
C GLU A 125 -3.63 -8.70 19.33
N GLN A 126 -3.34 -8.66 18.02
CA GLN A 126 -3.33 -7.42 17.26
C GLN A 126 -4.49 -7.39 16.27
N LEU A 127 -4.82 -6.18 15.84
CA LEU A 127 -5.75 -5.98 14.75
C LEU A 127 -4.95 -5.82 13.46
N LEU A 128 -5.42 -6.47 12.42
CA LEU A 128 -4.86 -6.29 11.08
C LEU A 128 -5.89 -5.51 10.27
N ILE A 129 -5.45 -4.44 9.65
CA ILE A 129 -6.33 -3.55 8.89
C ILE A 129 -6.21 -3.90 7.41
N VAL A 130 -7.33 -4.27 6.80
CA VAL A 130 -7.36 -4.63 5.38
C VAL A 130 -7.50 -3.38 4.54
N VAL A 131 -6.61 -3.21 3.56
CA VAL A 131 -6.66 -2.07 2.66
C VAL A 131 -6.98 -2.51 1.25
N GLU A 132 -7.63 -1.61 0.50
CA GLU A 132 -8.01 -1.84 -0.89
C GLU A 132 -7.03 -1.07 -1.79
N PRO A 133 -6.19 -1.76 -2.59
CA PRO A 133 -5.21 -1.06 -3.43
C PRO A 133 -5.81 -0.02 -4.35
N GLY A 134 -6.97 -0.31 -4.93
CA GLY A 134 -7.60 0.63 -5.86
C GLY A 134 -7.97 1.95 -5.22
N ARG A 135 -8.16 1.98 -3.92
CA ARG A 135 -8.51 3.20 -3.20
C ARG A 135 -7.30 3.95 -2.65
N LEU A 136 -6.14 3.31 -2.68
CA LEU A 136 -4.92 3.93 -2.18
C LEU A 136 -4.50 5.13 -3.03
N LEU A 137 -4.80 5.12 -4.31
CA LEU A 137 -4.48 6.21 -5.21
C LEU A 137 -5.50 7.35 -5.14
N GLY A 138 -6.76 7.04 -4.90
CA GLY A 138 -7.81 8.06 -4.86
C GLY A 138 -7.78 8.93 -6.11
N ASP A 139 -7.82 10.25 -5.94
CA ASP A 139 -7.79 11.20 -7.05
C ASP A 139 -6.44 11.23 -7.77
N MET A 140 -5.42 10.66 -7.18
CA MET A 140 -4.09 10.65 -7.75
C MET A 140 -4.01 9.81 -9.03
N GLU A 141 -4.90 8.84 -9.19
CA GLU A 141 -4.89 7.97 -10.35
C GLU A 141 -4.88 8.77 -11.65
N HIS A 142 -5.66 9.83 -11.72
CA HIS A 142 -5.72 10.67 -12.92
C HIS A 142 -4.48 11.55 -13.06
N GLY A 143 -4.02 12.13 -11.95
CA GLY A 143 -2.89 13.05 -11.98
C GLY A 143 -1.58 12.38 -12.36
N VAL A 144 -1.30 11.20 -11.82
CA VAL A 144 -0.04 10.52 -12.05
C VAL A 144 0.03 9.92 -13.44
N TYR A 145 -1.02 9.22 -13.85
CA TYR A 145 -1.00 8.49 -15.11
C TYR A 145 -1.19 9.40 -16.32
N ASP A 146 -1.93 10.48 -16.17
CA ASP A 146 -2.12 11.43 -17.26
C ASP A 146 -0.80 12.11 -17.62
N GLU A 147 0.03 12.43 -16.63
CA GLU A 147 1.34 13.02 -16.87
C GLU A 147 2.31 12.02 -17.50
N ALA A 148 2.15 10.75 -17.23
CA ALA A 148 3.00 9.71 -17.79
C ALA A 148 2.62 9.34 -19.22
N ALA A 149 1.43 9.70 -19.63
CA ALA A 149 0.97 9.42 -20.98
C ALA A 149 1.52 10.43 -21.96
#